data_0cec855e2ec7a41a7623791e8a8fce9e
#
_entry.id   0cec855e2ec7a41a7623791e8a8fce9e
#
_cell.length_a   1.000
_cell.length_b   1.000
_cell.length_c   1.000
_cell.angle_alpha   90.00
_cell.angle_beta   90.00
_cell.angle_gamma   90.00
#
_symmetry.space_group_name_H-M   'P 1'
#
loop_
_entity.id
_entity.type
_entity.pdbx_description
1 polymer ?
#
loop_
_entity_poly.entity_id
_entity_poly.type
_entity_poly.pdbx_seq_one_letter_code
_entity_poly.pdbx_strand_id
1 'polypeptide(L)'
;MFETTGFLFTAETTPDVTTDLAGSVGKVEELSVVADAVNVTDSPNCKSRLNSLLVASEIRRSGLDVILQLTGRDRNQIALESVLLGALSVGVNKVLCLSGDQPDKNGPVVVNEFNSNGLIKLSKVISGGTLTDGTKIKNPLPIYPGAADDLYDQLSKPEALSKLATKIKQGA
;
A
#
# COMPACT_ATOMS: atom_id res chain seq x y z
N MET A 1 12.39 -4.42 -3.77
CA MET A 1 12.56 -5.57 -2.87
C MET A 1 13.55 -5.18 -1.80
N PHE A 2 13.43 -5.70 -0.60
CA PHE A 2 14.48 -5.50 0.41
C PHE A 2 15.64 -6.43 0.07
N GLU A 3 16.83 -5.87 -0.15
CA GLU A 3 18.04 -6.65 -0.37
C GLU A 3 18.68 -6.93 0.99
N THR A 4 18.20 -7.94 1.69
CA THR A 4 18.83 -8.36 2.94
C THR A 4 18.97 -9.87 3.02
N THR A 5 20.02 -10.33 3.64
CA THR A 5 20.26 -11.73 4.02
C THR A 5 19.81 -12.00 5.46
N GLY A 6 19.27 -11.01 6.16
CA GLY A 6 18.89 -11.04 7.56
C GLY A 6 17.38 -10.92 7.80
N PHE A 7 17.04 -10.84 9.07
CA PHE A 7 15.70 -10.60 9.55
C PHE A 7 15.33 -9.13 9.31
N LEU A 8 14.11 -8.87 8.80
CA LEU A 8 13.58 -7.51 8.58
C LEU A 8 12.54 -7.18 9.64
N PHE A 9 12.70 -6.02 10.23
CA PHE A 9 11.72 -5.43 11.13
C PHE A 9 10.96 -4.32 10.40
N THR A 10 9.65 -4.43 10.29
CA THR A 10 8.80 -3.35 9.81
C THR A 10 7.89 -2.88 10.92
N ALA A 11 7.79 -1.57 11.08
CA ALA A 11 6.80 -0.95 11.97
C ALA A 11 5.59 -0.48 11.17
N GLU A 12 4.52 -0.10 11.88
CA GLU A 12 3.32 0.46 11.27
C GLU A 12 2.99 1.80 11.91
N THR A 13 2.58 2.76 11.10
CA THR A 13 2.02 4.04 11.56
C THR A 13 0.67 4.28 10.90
N THR A 14 -0.26 4.83 11.66
CA THR A 14 -1.55 5.28 11.17
C THR A 14 -1.58 6.80 11.18
N PRO A 15 -1.74 7.46 10.02
CA PRO A 15 -1.91 8.91 9.96
C PRO A 15 -3.07 9.38 10.85
N ASP A 16 -2.91 10.53 11.48
CA ASP A 16 -3.97 11.12 12.32
C ASP A 16 -5.07 11.79 11.48
N VAL A 17 -6.17 12.13 12.14
CA VAL A 17 -7.18 13.05 11.61
C VAL A 17 -6.71 14.48 11.88
N THR A 18 -5.83 14.98 11.03
CA THR A 18 -5.15 16.26 11.21
C THR A 18 -4.77 16.88 9.86
N THR A 19 -4.45 18.15 9.87
CA THR A 19 -3.76 18.85 8.77
C THR A 19 -2.27 19.08 9.07
N ASP A 20 -1.79 18.65 10.25
CA ASP A 20 -0.39 18.75 10.65
C ASP A 20 0.42 17.53 10.13
N LEU A 21 1.03 17.71 8.97
CA LEU A 21 1.88 16.71 8.35
C LEU A 21 3.16 16.46 9.16
N ALA A 22 3.79 17.53 9.68
CA ALA A 22 5.03 17.42 10.42
C ALA A 22 4.84 16.61 11.72
N GLY A 23 3.76 16.88 12.47
CA GLY A 23 3.42 16.12 13.66
C GLY A 23 3.12 14.65 13.37
N SER A 24 2.50 14.35 12.23
CA SER A 24 2.24 12.95 11.81
C SER A 24 3.52 12.19 11.46
N VAL A 25 4.53 12.86 10.92
CA VAL A 25 5.82 12.27 10.57
C VAL A 25 6.73 12.15 11.79
N GLY A 26 6.72 13.12 12.69
CA GLY A 26 7.53 13.11 13.91
C GLY A 26 7.34 11.87 14.78
N LYS A 27 6.15 11.28 14.79
CA LYS A 27 5.89 10.01 15.48
C LYS A 27 6.69 8.82 14.93
N VAL A 28 7.15 8.92 13.70
CA VAL A 28 7.86 7.84 13.02
C VAL A 28 9.38 7.92 13.28
N GLU A 29 9.89 9.08 13.71
CA GLU A 29 11.33 9.26 13.97
C GLU A 29 11.86 8.27 15.01
N GLU A 30 11.08 7.98 16.05
CA GLU A 30 11.45 7.00 17.08
C GLU A 30 11.51 5.56 16.50
N LEU A 31 10.69 5.26 15.50
CA LEU A 31 10.66 3.94 14.85
C LEU A 31 11.88 3.74 13.94
N SER A 32 12.49 4.82 13.45
CA SER A 32 13.65 4.76 12.55
C SER A 32 14.88 4.08 13.16
N VAL A 33 14.94 4.03 14.48
CA VAL A 33 16.06 3.42 15.23
C VAL A 33 15.97 1.89 15.23
N VAL A 34 14.76 1.34 15.06
CA VAL A 34 14.50 -0.11 15.25
C VAL A 34 13.87 -0.78 14.03
N ALA A 35 13.33 -0.02 13.10
CA ALA A 35 12.61 -0.56 11.94
C ALA A 35 13.39 -0.33 10.63
N ASP A 36 13.47 -1.37 9.80
CA ASP A 36 14.03 -1.31 8.45
C ASP A 36 13.10 -0.59 7.47
N ALA A 37 11.80 -0.60 7.73
CA ALA A 37 10.80 0.14 6.96
C ALA A 37 9.55 0.42 7.81
N VAL A 38 8.78 1.41 7.37
CA VAL A 38 7.51 1.77 8.02
C VAL A 38 6.34 1.59 7.06
N ASN A 39 5.35 0.82 7.50
CA ASN A 39 4.05 0.71 6.85
C ASN A 39 3.19 1.93 7.19
N VAL A 40 2.63 2.60 6.19
CA VAL A 40 1.70 3.72 6.37
C VAL A 40 0.30 3.26 5.99
N THR A 41 -0.61 3.18 6.97
CA THR A 41 -1.97 2.65 6.77
C THR A 41 -2.83 3.59 5.93
N ASP A 42 -3.78 3.03 5.18
CA ASP A 42 -4.69 3.75 4.30
C ASP A 42 -6.14 3.73 4.84
N SER A 43 -6.48 4.72 5.65
CA SER A 43 -7.83 4.93 6.23
C SER A 43 -8.44 3.66 6.86
N PRO A 44 -7.77 3.05 7.86
CA PRO A 44 -8.26 1.85 8.52
C PRO A 44 -9.62 2.11 9.18
N ASN A 45 -10.43 1.04 9.31
CA ASN A 45 -11.78 1.09 9.88
C ASN A 45 -12.71 2.09 9.17
N CYS A 46 -12.52 2.32 7.87
CA CYS A 46 -13.32 3.26 7.07
C CYS A 46 -13.35 4.69 7.62
N LYS A 47 -12.30 5.12 8.32
CA LYS A 47 -12.20 6.47 8.88
C LYS A 47 -11.21 7.31 8.08
N SER A 48 -11.68 8.48 7.62
CA SER A 48 -10.81 9.44 6.94
C SER A 48 -9.63 9.85 7.82
N ARG A 49 -8.46 9.90 7.22
CA ARG A 49 -7.19 10.24 7.83
C ARG A 49 -6.41 11.21 6.93
N LEU A 50 -5.35 11.79 7.45
CA LEU A 50 -4.39 12.48 6.58
C LEU A 50 -3.91 11.50 5.49
N ASN A 51 -3.78 11.99 4.26
CA ASN A 51 -3.48 11.15 3.10
C ASN A 51 -2.21 10.32 3.31
N SER A 52 -2.33 9.01 3.18
CA SER A 52 -1.25 8.05 3.44
C SER A 52 -0.04 8.25 2.53
N LEU A 53 -0.26 8.59 1.24
CA LEU A 53 0.84 8.87 0.32
C LEU A 53 1.60 10.14 0.71
N LEU A 54 0.91 11.18 1.18
CA LEU A 54 1.56 12.40 1.64
C LEU A 54 2.47 12.13 2.84
N VAL A 55 1.99 11.37 3.83
CA VAL A 55 2.79 10.97 4.99
C VAL A 55 3.95 10.06 4.56
N ALA A 56 3.69 9.07 3.71
CA ALA A 56 4.73 8.17 3.18
C ALA A 56 5.82 8.92 2.41
N SER A 57 5.48 9.96 1.65
CA SER A 57 6.46 10.76 0.91
C SER A 57 7.40 11.52 1.85
N GLU A 58 6.90 12.07 2.95
CA GLU A 58 7.72 12.77 3.93
C GLU A 58 8.62 11.81 4.71
N ILE A 59 8.10 10.65 5.12
CA ILE A 59 8.92 9.60 5.76
C ILE A 59 10.02 9.15 4.80
N ARG A 60 9.70 8.94 3.52
CA ARG A 60 10.71 8.56 2.52
C ARG A 60 11.78 9.64 2.34
N ARG A 61 11.40 10.91 2.40
CA ARG A 61 12.31 12.06 2.29
C ARG A 61 13.27 12.16 3.48
N SER A 62 12.87 11.69 4.66
CA SER A 62 13.77 11.62 5.83
C SER A 62 14.80 10.48 5.74
N GLY A 63 14.73 9.65 4.70
CA GLY A 63 15.69 8.56 4.46
C GLY A 63 15.21 7.17 4.88
N LEU A 64 14.08 7.06 5.57
CA LEU A 64 13.49 5.78 5.93
C LEU A 64 12.84 5.08 4.74
N ASP A 65 12.89 3.77 4.73
CA ASP A 65 12.16 2.99 3.76
C ASP A 65 10.68 2.88 4.16
N VAL A 66 9.80 2.90 3.15
CA VAL A 66 8.36 3.01 3.36
C VAL A 66 7.61 1.96 2.56
N ILE A 67 6.60 1.38 3.17
CA ILE A 67 5.59 0.54 2.54
C ILE A 67 4.26 1.31 2.58
N LEU A 68 3.79 1.78 1.42
CA LEU A 68 2.48 2.41 1.31
C LEU A 68 1.41 1.32 1.33
N GLN A 69 0.54 1.33 2.33
CA GLN A 69 -0.69 0.56 2.26
C GLN A 69 -1.66 1.28 1.33
N LEU A 70 -2.26 0.55 0.39
CA LEU A 70 -3.20 1.10 -0.59
C LEU A 70 -4.43 0.21 -0.67
N THR A 71 -5.60 0.79 -0.41
CA THR A 71 -6.88 0.09 -0.48
C THR A 71 -7.60 0.35 -1.80
N GLY A 72 -8.23 -0.69 -2.36
CA GLY A 72 -9.14 -0.56 -3.50
C GLY A 72 -10.53 -0.07 -3.12
N ARG A 73 -10.84 0.02 -1.82
CA ARG A 73 -12.17 0.36 -1.29
C ARG A 73 -12.67 1.73 -1.74
N ASP A 74 -11.84 2.75 -1.64
CA ASP A 74 -12.30 4.15 -1.72
C ASP A 74 -12.03 4.79 -3.08
N ARG A 75 -11.38 4.09 -4.01
CA ARG A 75 -10.83 4.67 -5.25
C ARG A 75 -11.24 3.86 -6.47
N ASN A 76 -11.56 4.56 -7.55
CA ASN A 76 -11.69 3.97 -8.87
C ASN A 76 -10.31 3.83 -9.54
N GLN A 77 -10.28 3.21 -10.73
CA GLN A 77 -9.07 2.99 -11.52
C GLN A 77 -8.24 4.26 -11.71
N ILE A 78 -8.86 5.36 -12.11
CA ILE A 78 -8.15 6.63 -12.39
C ILE A 78 -7.44 7.13 -11.12
N ALA A 79 -8.12 7.10 -9.98
CA ALA A 79 -7.55 7.53 -8.72
C ALA A 79 -6.41 6.61 -8.26
N LEU A 80 -6.54 5.29 -8.46
CA LEU A 80 -5.50 4.32 -8.10
C LEU A 80 -4.25 4.47 -8.99
N GLU A 81 -4.42 4.62 -10.30
CA GLU A 81 -3.30 4.88 -11.22
C GLU A 81 -2.58 6.18 -10.86
N SER A 82 -3.33 7.23 -10.56
CA SER A 82 -2.77 8.52 -10.13
C SER A 82 -1.98 8.41 -8.82
N VAL A 83 -2.51 7.69 -7.83
CA VAL A 83 -1.80 7.45 -6.55
C VAL A 83 -0.51 6.67 -6.78
N LEU A 84 -0.52 5.63 -7.61
CA LEU A 84 0.68 4.82 -7.89
C LEU A 84 1.74 5.61 -8.66
N LEU A 85 1.35 6.44 -9.64
CA LEU A 85 2.27 7.35 -10.31
C LEU A 85 2.85 8.38 -9.34
N GLY A 86 2.02 8.95 -8.47
CA GLY A 86 2.44 9.86 -7.41
C GLY A 86 3.44 9.22 -6.45
N ALA A 87 3.17 7.99 -6.01
CA ALA A 87 4.06 7.24 -5.13
C ALA A 87 5.44 7.02 -5.77
N LEU A 88 5.48 6.58 -7.01
CA LEU A 88 6.73 6.41 -7.76
C LEU A 88 7.50 7.71 -7.90
N SER A 89 6.82 8.84 -8.17
CA SER A 89 7.46 10.15 -8.35
C SER A 89 8.18 10.66 -7.11
N VAL A 90 7.78 10.20 -5.92
CA VAL A 90 8.40 10.56 -4.63
C VAL A 90 9.27 9.43 -4.05
N GLY A 91 9.57 8.39 -4.85
CA GLY A 91 10.43 7.28 -4.44
C GLY A 91 9.78 6.24 -3.52
N VAL A 92 8.46 6.25 -3.41
CA VAL A 92 7.68 5.23 -2.68
C VAL A 92 7.25 4.16 -3.69
N ASN A 93 7.93 3.03 -3.68
CA ASN A 93 7.73 1.97 -4.67
C ASN A 93 7.35 0.60 -4.06
N LYS A 94 7.26 0.50 -2.73
CA LYS A 94 6.74 -0.67 -2.04
C LYS A 94 5.28 -0.41 -1.66
N VAL A 95 4.36 -1.24 -2.14
CA VAL A 95 2.92 -1.04 -1.97
C VAL A 95 2.28 -2.30 -1.41
N LEU A 96 1.70 -2.23 -0.21
CA LEU A 96 0.87 -3.30 0.32
C LEU A 96 -0.56 -3.15 -0.24
N CYS A 97 -0.94 -4.08 -1.11
CA CYS A 97 -2.20 -4.07 -1.82
C CYS A 97 -3.32 -4.68 -0.96
N LEU A 98 -4.30 -3.88 -0.59
CA LEU A 98 -5.38 -4.26 0.31
C LEU A 98 -6.75 -4.07 -0.35
N SER A 99 -7.71 -4.93 0.00
CA SER A 99 -9.11 -4.70 -0.37
C SER A 99 -9.71 -3.53 0.42
N GLY A 100 -9.27 -3.37 1.66
CA GLY A 100 -9.81 -2.42 2.65
C GLY A 100 -10.93 -3.02 3.49
N ASP A 101 -11.15 -2.43 4.67
CA ASP A 101 -12.21 -2.82 5.58
C ASP A 101 -13.59 -2.53 4.96
N GLN A 102 -14.60 -3.29 5.35
CA GLN A 102 -15.97 -2.99 4.94
C GLN A 102 -16.59 -1.97 5.92
N PRO A 103 -17.29 -0.95 5.41
CA PRO A 103 -17.95 0.00 6.27
C PRO A 103 -19.14 -0.62 7.00
N ASP A 104 -19.50 -0.04 8.13
CA ASP A 104 -20.74 -0.34 8.81
C ASP A 104 -21.96 -0.03 7.94
N LYS A 105 -23.13 -0.55 8.32
CA LYS A 105 -24.40 -0.42 7.57
C LYS A 105 -24.77 1.04 7.22
N ASN A 106 -24.36 2.00 8.03
CA ASN A 106 -24.58 3.45 7.83
C ASN A 106 -23.27 4.18 7.51
N GLY A 107 -22.23 3.45 7.13
CA GLY A 107 -20.92 4.00 6.79
C GLY A 107 -20.87 4.67 5.42
N PRO A 108 -19.68 5.13 5.02
CA PRO A 108 -19.50 5.79 3.73
C PRO A 108 -19.78 4.84 2.57
N VAL A 109 -20.18 5.41 1.43
CA VAL A 109 -20.31 4.66 0.18
C VAL A 109 -18.91 4.28 -0.32
N VAL A 110 -18.73 3.02 -0.64
CA VAL A 110 -17.46 2.47 -1.15
C VAL A 110 -17.49 2.28 -2.66
N VAL A 111 -16.36 2.41 -3.31
CA VAL A 111 -16.19 2.22 -4.76
C VAL A 111 -16.01 0.74 -5.08
N ASN A 112 -15.07 0.08 -4.39
CA ASN A 112 -14.77 -1.36 -4.53
C ASN A 112 -14.57 -1.85 -5.98
N GLU A 113 -14.04 -1.00 -6.86
CA GLU A 113 -13.72 -1.39 -8.23
C GLU A 113 -12.56 -2.40 -8.27
N PHE A 114 -11.61 -2.25 -7.35
CA PHE A 114 -10.47 -3.15 -7.20
C PHE A 114 -10.42 -3.77 -5.81
N ASN A 115 -10.19 -5.06 -5.75
CA ASN A 115 -9.74 -5.75 -4.55
C ASN A 115 -8.20 -5.86 -4.52
N SER A 116 -7.64 -6.48 -3.49
CA SER A 116 -6.18 -6.65 -3.36
C SER A 116 -5.53 -7.33 -4.57
N ASN A 117 -6.16 -8.34 -5.15
CA ASN A 117 -5.67 -9.02 -6.36
C ASN A 117 -5.68 -8.09 -7.58
N GLY A 118 -6.72 -7.28 -7.73
CA GLY A 118 -6.81 -6.26 -8.78
C GLY A 118 -5.72 -5.20 -8.65
N LEU A 119 -5.42 -4.75 -7.43
CA LEU A 119 -4.34 -3.80 -7.15
C LEU A 119 -2.95 -4.37 -7.46
N ILE A 120 -2.70 -5.65 -7.13
CA ILE A 120 -1.44 -6.31 -7.50
C ILE A 120 -1.25 -6.30 -9.02
N LYS A 121 -2.29 -6.66 -9.78
CA LYS A 121 -2.26 -6.63 -11.25
C LYS A 121 -2.03 -5.22 -11.78
N LEU A 122 -2.75 -4.24 -11.25
CA LEU A 122 -2.59 -2.83 -11.62
C LEU A 122 -1.16 -2.34 -11.39
N SER A 123 -0.58 -2.66 -10.24
CA SER A 123 0.82 -2.33 -9.91
C SER A 123 1.80 -2.94 -10.92
N LYS A 124 1.53 -4.16 -11.42
CA LYS A 124 2.35 -4.81 -12.46
C LYS A 124 2.20 -4.14 -13.82
N VAL A 125 1.01 -3.72 -14.21
CA VAL A 125 0.77 -2.98 -15.46
C VAL A 125 1.56 -1.68 -15.46
N ILE A 126 1.48 -0.91 -14.37
CA ILE A 126 2.22 0.35 -14.20
C ILE A 126 3.74 0.13 -14.19
N SER A 127 4.22 -0.91 -13.48
CA SER A 127 5.64 -1.31 -13.52
C SER A 127 6.10 -1.69 -14.93
N GLY A 128 5.21 -2.19 -15.77
CA GLY A 128 5.46 -2.49 -17.19
C GLY A 128 5.52 -1.26 -18.08
N GLY A 129 5.30 -0.06 -17.53
CA GLY A 129 5.43 1.22 -18.23
C GLY A 129 4.18 1.67 -18.99
N THR A 130 3.01 1.13 -18.65
CA THR A 130 1.73 1.54 -19.25
C THR A 130 0.65 1.73 -18.21
N LEU A 131 -0.35 2.54 -18.50
CA LEU A 131 -1.63 2.54 -17.82
C LEU A 131 -2.52 1.42 -18.37
N THR A 132 -3.65 1.17 -17.76
CA THR A 132 -4.59 0.12 -18.17
C THR A 132 -5.23 0.36 -19.54
N ASP A 133 -5.33 1.61 -19.96
CA ASP A 133 -5.81 2.00 -21.30
C ASP A 133 -4.73 1.89 -22.40
N GLY A 134 -3.50 1.45 -22.05
CA GLY A 134 -2.36 1.35 -22.94
C GLY A 134 -1.51 2.61 -23.06
N THR A 135 -1.88 3.71 -22.40
CA THR A 135 -1.08 4.95 -22.39
C THR A 135 0.31 4.66 -21.81
N LYS A 136 1.36 5.06 -22.53
CA LYS A 136 2.76 4.86 -22.11
C LYS A 136 3.14 5.83 -21.00
N ILE A 137 3.76 5.30 -19.95
CA ILE A 137 4.33 6.07 -18.85
C ILE A 137 5.74 6.53 -19.25
N LYS A 138 6.02 7.82 -19.11
CA LYS A 138 7.38 8.35 -19.28
C LYS A 138 8.19 8.02 -18.04
N ASN A 139 9.43 7.52 -18.23
CA ASN A 139 10.34 7.12 -17.15
C ASN A 139 9.68 6.14 -16.16
N PRO A 140 9.23 4.95 -16.60
CA PRO A 140 8.59 4.00 -15.74
C PRO A 140 9.55 3.51 -14.65
N LEU A 141 9.03 3.31 -13.45
CA LEU A 141 9.77 2.79 -12.30
C LEU A 141 9.07 1.53 -11.80
N PRO A 142 9.81 0.57 -11.21
CA PRO A 142 9.23 -0.65 -10.70
C PRO A 142 8.41 -0.38 -9.43
N ILE A 143 7.28 -1.05 -9.30
CA ILE A 143 6.51 -1.20 -8.06
C ILE A 143 6.75 -2.62 -7.53
N TYR A 144 6.97 -2.73 -6.23
CA TYR A 144 7.06 -3.99 -5.51
C TYR A 144 5.76 -4.20 -4.71
N PRO A 145 4.74 -4.86 -5.29
CA PRO A 145 3.49 -5.09 -4.60
C PRO A 145 3.67 -6.18 -3.55
N GLY A 146 3.12 -5.93 -2.38
CA GLY A 146 2.95 -6.91 -1.32
C GLY A 146 1.47 -7.25 -1.13
N ALA A 147 1.19 -8.35 -0.45
CA ALA A 147 -0.15 -8.77 -0.10
C ALA A 147 -0.23 -9.15 1.38
N ALA A 148 -1.31 -8.75 2.05
CA ALA A 148 -1.64 -9.25 3.36
C ALA A 148 -2.19 -10.68 3.27
N ASP A 149 -1.85 -11.50 4.26
CA ASP A 149 -2.40 -12.84 4.42
C ASP A 149 -2.52 -13.20 5.90
N ASP A 150 -3.47 -14.07 6.23
CA ASP A 150 -3.73 -14.50 7.61
C ASP A 150 -3.23 -15.93 7.81
N LEU A 151 -2.21 -16.10 8.64
CA LEU A 151 -1.64 -17.40 8.97
C LEU A 151 -2.65 -18.35 9.63
N TYR A 152 -3.58 -17.81 10.42
CA TYR A 152 -4.64 -18.61 11.04
C TYR A 152 -5.58 -19.19 10.00
N ASP A 153 -5.99 -18.38 9.03
CA ASP A 153 -6.80 -18.83 7.90
C ASP A 153 -6.08 -19.91 7.07
N GLN A 154 -4.76 -19.78 6.88
CA GLN A 154 -3.98 -20.79 6.16
C GLN A 154 -3.97 -22.16 6.85
N LEU A 155 -3.94 -22.17 8.18
CA LEU A 155 -3.96 -23.41 8.97
C LEU A 155 -5.36 -24.01 9.10
N SER A 156 -6.40 -23.17 9.02
CA SER A 156 -7.78 -23.57 9.32
C SER A 156 -8.69 -23.72 8.10
N LYS A 157 -8.35 -23.10 6.96
CA LYS A 157 -9.17 -23.08 5.74
C LYS A 157 -8.43 -23.65 4.54
N PRO A 158 -8.91 -24.73 3.93
CA PRO A 158 -8.23 -25.37 2.79
C PRO A 158 -7.99 -24.44 1.59
N GLU A 159 -8.89 -23.45 1.38
CA GLU A 159 -8.79 -22.50 0.28
C GLU A 159 -7.78 -21.37 0.49
N ALA A 160 -7.31 -21.15 1.72
CA ALA A 160 -6.42 -20.02 2.04
C ALA A 160 -5.09 -20.12 1.31
N LEU A 161 -4.46 -21.31 1.27
CA LEU A 161 -3.23 -21.53 0.52
C LEU A 161 -3.39 -21.28 -0.99
N SER A 162 -4.53 -21.61 -1.57
CA SER A 162 -4.80 -21.35 -2.99
C SER A 162 -4.95 -19.85 -3.27
N LYS A 163 -5.53 -19.10 -2.33
CA LYS A 163 -5.62 -17.64 -2.41
C LYS A 163 -4.23 -16.99 -2.32
N LEU A 164 -3.40 -17.43 -1.36
CA LEU A 164 -2.00 -16.98 -1.25
C LEU A 164 -1.21 -17.27 -2.53
N ALA A 165 -1.28 -18.51 -3.03
CA ALA A 165 -0.63 -18.89 -4.28
C ALA A 165 -1.06 -18.03 -5.47
N THR A 166 -2.33 -17.61 -5.50
CA THR A 166 -2.85 -16.68 -6.52
C THR A 166 -2.21 -15.30 -6.42
N LYS A 167 -2.09 -14.74 -5.20
CA LYS A 167 -1.42 -13.44 -4.97
C LYS A 167 0.04 -13.49 -5.42
N ILE A 168 0.77 -14.55 -5.05
CA ILE A 168 2.18 -14.76 -5.46
C ILE A 168 2.31 -14.84 -6.99
N LYS A 169 1.45 -15.63 -7.67
CA LYS A 169 1.46 -15.73 -9.15
C LYS A 169 1.16 -14.38 -9.83
N GLN A 170 0.43 -13.51 -9.19
CA GLN A 170 0.14 -12.16 -9.69
C GLN A 170 1.28 -11.17 -9.43
N GLY A 171 2.27 -11.55 -8.61
CA GLY A 171 3.51 -10.82 -8.42
C GLY A 171 3.66 -10.10 -7.08
N ALA A 172 2.86 -10.49 -6.05
CA ALA A 172 3.10 -10.08 -4.67
C ALA A 172 4.30 -10.81 -4.09
#